data_93b37aa23d1541fe9e8636b39165d9dd
#
_entry.id   93b37aa23d1541fe9e8636b39165d9dd
#
_cell.length_a   1.000
_cell.length_b   1.000
_cell.length_c   1.000
_cell.angle_alpha   90.00
_cell.angle_beta   90.00
_cell.angle_gamma   90.00
#
_symmetry.space_group_name_H-M   'P 1'
#
loop_
_entity.id
_entity.type
_entity.pdbx_description
1 polymer ?
#
loop_
_entity_poly.entity_id
_entity_poly.type
_entity_poly.pdbx_seq_one_letter_code
_entity_poly.pdbx_strand_id
1 'polypeptide(L)'
;MLTGERLSDLHRSHARPPLIAARYLVVDPGVRLAARIEQRYDAMTAAGWVEEVAVLAREVDESAPAWKASGYQVMREVVSGRVSARDARERVIIETRQYAKRQETWFRSLSECRTVNLNGTVDPRQIAIAISREAPGE
;
A
#
# COMPACT_ATOMS: atom_id res chain seq x y z
N MET A 1 -23.63 22.06 7.75
CA MET A 1 -25.05 21.65 7.71
C MET A 1 -25.10 20.25 7.12
N LEU A 2 -25.64 19.30 7.84
CA LEU A 2 -25.93 17.99 7.28
C LEU A 2 -27.23 18.13 6.49
N THR A 3 -27.20 17.78 5.21
CA THR A 3 -28.34 17.95 4.28
C THR A 3 -29.49 17.00 4.57
N GLY A 4 -29.37 16.08 5.53
CA GLY A 4 -30.37 15.05 5.83
C GLY A 4 -30.43 13.91 4.80
N GLU A 5 -29.68 14.01 3.70
CA GLU A 5 -29.60 12.99 2.67
C GLU A 5 -28.60 11.90 3.02
N ARG A 6 -28.86 10.68 2.57
CA ARG A 6 -27.90 9.59 2.75
C ARG A 6 -26.66 9.83 1.89
N LEU A 7 -25.47 9.52 2.42
CA LEU A 7 -24.21 9.68 1.69
C LEU A 7 -24.22 8.93 0.34
N SER A 8 -24.86 7.76 0.27
CA SER A 8 -25.03 6.98 -0.94
C SER A 8 -25.86 7.70 -2.01
N ASP A 9 -26.83 8.51 -1.61
CA ASP A 9 -27.70 9.24 -2.52
C ASP A 9 -26.96 10.50 -3.03
N LEU A 10 -26.24 11.19 -2.12
CA LEU A 10 -25.33 12.27 -2.49
C LEU A 10 -24.23 11.82 -3.48
N HIS A 11 -23.64 10.65 -3.26
CA HIS A 11 -22.66 10.11 -4.19
C HIS A 11 -23.25 9.81 -5.57
N ARG A 12 -24.47 9.28 -5.63
CA ARG A 12 -25.15 9.01 -6.93
C ARG A 12 -25.57 10.28 -7.65
N SER A 13 -26.12 11.25 -6.94
CA SER A 13 -26.61 12.49 -7.54
C SER A 13 -25.48 13.44 -7.98
N HIS A 14 -24.30 13.33 -7.36
CA HIS A 14 -23.13 14.15 -7.67
C HIS A 14 -22.03 13.36 -8.42
N ALA A 15 -22.29 12.12 -8.81
CA ALA A 15 -21.37 11.35 -9.65
C ALA A 15 -21.19 12.05 -11.01
N ARG A 16 -19.99 12.51 -11.26
CA ARG A 16 -19.62 13.07 -12.57
C ARG A 16 -19.05 11.95 -13.43
N PRO A 17 -19.38 11.91 -14.74
CA PRO A 17 -18.71 10.97 -15.62
C PRO A 17 -17.19 11.23 -15.59
N PRO A 18 -16.37 10.19 -15.75
CA PRO A 18 -14.93 10.36 -15.78
C PRO A 18 -14.53 11.27 -16.95
N LEU A 19 -13.64 12.21 -16.69
CA LEU A 19 -13.11 13.13 -17.71
C LEU A 19 -12.25 12.42 -18.76
N ILE A 20 -11.73 11.25 -18.41
CA ILE A 20 -10.84 10.44 -19.24
C ILE A 20 -11.32 8.99 -19.17
N ALA A 21 -11.45 8.35 -20.33
CA ALA A 21 -11.66 6.91 -20.39
C ALA A 21 -10.35 6.22 -19.96
N ALA A 22 -10.30 5.74 -18.73
CA ALA A 22 -9.12 5.07 -18.19
C ALA A 22 -9.36 3.57 -18.08
N ARG A 23 -8.31 2.79 -18.34
CA ARG A 23 -8.28 1.35 -18.03
C ARG A 23 -7.48 1.13 -16.78
N TYR A 24 -8.01 0.34 -15.88
CA TYR A 24 -7.34 0.02 -14.63
C TYR A 24 -6.78 -1.41 -14.73
N LEU A 25 -5.46 -1.52 -14.62
CA LEU A 25 -4.77 -2.80 -14.54
C LEU A 25 -4.24 -2.98 -13.12
N VAL A 26 -4.69 -4.02 -12.46
CA VAL A 26 -4.24 -4.40 -11.12
C VAL A 26 -3.17 -5.46 -11.26
N VAL A 27 -1.97 -5.13 -10.87
CA VAL A 27 -0.84 -6.06 -10.89
C VAL A 27 -0.87 -6.89 -9.61
N ASP A 28 -1.19 -8.19 -9.73
CA ASP A 28 -1.20 -9.12 -8.60
C ASP A 28 0.19 -9.79 -8.45
N PRO A 29 0.92 -9.54 -7.36
CA PRO A 29 2.20 -10.17 -7.09
C PRO A 29 2.10 -11.68 -6.76
N GLY A 30 0.89 -12.19 -6.55
CA GLY A 30 0.62 -13.60 -6.27
C GLY A 30 1.19 -14.10 -4.94
N VAL A 31 1.47 -15.39 -4.87
CA VAL A 31 1.87 -16.11 -3.63
C VAL A 31 3.16 -15.58 -2.98
N ARG A 32 3.98 -14.85 -3.70
CA ARG A 32 5.24 -14.29 -3.19
C ARG A 32 5.08 -13.00 -2.39
N LEU A 33 3.88 -12.42 -2.33
CA LEU A 33 3.66 -11.14 -1.65
C LEU A 33 4.14 -11.16 -0.19
N ALA A 34 3.82 -12.23 0.54
CA ALA A 34 4.20 -12.35 1.95
C ALA A 34 5.73 -12.32 2.13
N ALA A 35 6.46 -13.11 1.35
CA ALA A 35 7.92 -13.15 1.41
C ALA A 35 8.54 -11.80 0.99
N ARG A 36 7.97 -11.11 0.00
CA ARG A 36 8.43 -9.78 -0.42
C ARG A 36 8.25 -8.72 0.66
N ILE A 37 7.16 -8.79 1.42
CA ILE A 37 6.94 -7.86 2.54
C ILE A 37 8.03 -8.06 3.59
N GLU A 38 8.37 -9.30 3.94
CA GLU A 38 9.43 -9.61 4.90
C GLU A 38 10.80 -9.14 4.40
N GLN A 39 11.17 -9.50 3.17
CA GLN A 39 12.43 -9.08 2.54
C GLN A 39 12.55 -7.56 2.48
N ARG A 40 11.46 -6.85 2.16
CA ARG A 40 11.46 -5.38 2.13
C ARG A 40 11.71 -4.79 3.52
N TYR A 41 11.06 -5.32 4.56
CA TYR A 41 11.31 -4.90 5.94
C TYR A 41 12.79 -5.07 6.32
N ASP A 42 13.33 -6.27 6.07
CA ASP A 42 14.71 -6.59 6.42
C ASP A 42 15.70 -5.70 5.64
N ALA A 43 15.44 -5.44 4.36
CA ALA A 43 16.26 -4.54 3.54
C ALA A 43 16.20 -3.08 4.01
N MET A 44 15.02 -2.55 4.37
CA MET A 44 14.88 -1.19 4.87
C MET A 44 15.60 -1.03 6.21
N THR A 45 15.48 -2.01 7.10
CA THR A 45 16.17 -1.98 8.41
C THR A 45 17.67 -2.05 8.22
N ALA A 46 18.17 -2.91 7.33
CA ALA A 46 19.60 -2.99 7.01
C ALA A 46 20.13 -1.71 6.33
N ALA A 47 19.28 -0.96 5.65
CA ALA A 47 19.63 0.32 5.02
C ALA A 47 19.57 1.53 6.00
N GLY A 48 19.30 1.33 7.29
CA GLY A 48 19.32 2.39 8.30
C GLY A 48 17.95 3.02 8.58
N TRP A 49 16.85 2.30 8.42
CA TRP A 49 15.52 2.84 8.69
C TRP A 49 15.31 3.28 10.14
N VAL A 50 15.92 2.58 11.12
CA VAL A 50 15.83 2.96 12.53
C VAL A 50 16.54 4.29 12.77
N GLU A 51 17.73 4.46 12.18
CA GLU A 51 18.54 5.67 12.26
C GLU A 51 17.85 6.86 11.62
N GLU A 52 17.23 6.66 10.44
CA GLU A 52 16.40 7.66 9.77
C GLU A 52 15.26 8.12 10.69
N VAL A 53 14.52 7.18 11.27
CA VAL A 53 13.40 7.49 12.17
C VAL A 53 13.88 8.19 13.43
N ALA A 54 15.07 7.86 13.95
CA ALA A 54 15.66 8.54 15.10
C ALA A 54 16.01 10.01 14.80
N VAL A 55 16.42 10.34 13.57
CA VAL A 55 16.64 11.72 13.14
C VAL A 55 15.30 12.43 13.00
N LEU A 56 14.36 11.84 12.26
CA LEU A 56 13.04 12.41 12.05
C LEU A 56 12.27 12.66 13.36
N ALA A 57 12.42 11.79 14.35
CA ALA A 57 11.76 11.94 15.64
C ALA A 57 12.25 13.17 16.45
N ARG A 58 13.39 13.75 16.09
CA ARG A 58 13.90 15.00 16.69
C ARG A 58 13.48 16.24 15.92
N GLU A 59 13.26 16.12 14.62
CA GLU A 59 13.05 17.24 13.70
C GLU A 59 11.57 17.42 13.32
N VAL A 60 10.77 16.36 13.39
CA VAL A 60 9.38 16.36 12.93
C VAL A 60 8.43 16.26 14.11
N ASP A 61 7.45 17.17 14.15
CA ASP A 61 6.40 17.19 15.17
C ASP A 61 5.67 15.84 15.28
N GLU A 62 5.34 15.45 16.52
CA GLU A 62 4.66 14.18 16.78
C GLU A 62 3.29 14.04 16.10
N SER A 63 2.60 15.15 15.89
CA SER A 63 1.28 15.19 15.25
C SER A 63 1.36 15.15 13.73
N ALA A 64 2.55 15.19 13.14
CA ALA A 64 2.72 15.25 11.69
C ALA A 64 2.07 14.05 10.99
N PRO A 65 1.23 14.27 9.95
CA PRO A 65 0.55 13.19 9.24
C PRO A 65 1.50 12.15 8.63
N ALA A 66 2.75 12.52 8.35
CA ALA A 66 3.78 11.63 7.82
C ALA A 66 4.04 10.40 8.71
N TRP A 67 3.85 10.52 10.03
CA TRP A 67 3.98 9.40 10.96
C TRP A 67 2.96 8.28 10.75
N LYS A 68 1.86 8.55 10.03
CA LYS A 68 0.86 7.54 9.65
C LYS A 68 1.32 6.66 8.49
N ALA A 69 2.47 6.97 7.87
CA ALA A 69 3.06 6.10 6.86
C ALA A 69 3.38 4.72 7.44
N SER A 70 3.20 3.68 6.62
CA SER A 70 3.30 2.28 7.06
C SER A 70 4.64 1.99 7.76
N GLY A 71 4.57 1.53 9.00
CA GLY A 71 5.69 1.16 9.83
C GLY A 71 6.38 2.30 10.58
N TYR A 72 6.27 3.57 10.16
CA TYR A 72 6.99 4.68 10.81
C TYR A 72 6.58 4.89 12.26
N GLN A 73 5.31 4.75 12.59
CA GLN A 73 4.85 4.84 13.98
C GLN A 73 5.46 3.73 14.86
N VAL A 74 5.51 2.50 14.35
CA VAL A 74 6.11 1.36 15.06
C VAL A 74 7.61 1.58 15.25
N MET A 75 8.31 2.08 14.23
CA MET A 75 9.75 2.36 14.32
C MET A 75 10.06 3.50 15.31
N ARG A 76 9.17 4.50 15.47
CA ARG A 76 9.28 5.49 16.56
C ARG A 76 9.19 4.85 17.95
N GLU A 77 8.33 3.85 18.12
CA GLU A 77 8.24 3.10 19.37
C GLU A 77 9.54 2.32 19.65
N VAL A 78 10.21 1.81 18.61
CA VAL A 78 11.56 1.20 18.73
C VAL A 78 12.57 2.24 19.16
N VAL A 79 12.64 3.37 18.49
CA VAL A 79 13.57 4.47 18.80
C VAL A 79 13.40 4.98 20.24
N SER A 80 12.15 5.02 20.74
CA SER A 80 11.85 5.42 22.11
C SER A 80 12.01 4.29 23.14
N GLY A 81 12.42 3.08 22.74
CA GLY A 81 12.61 1.93 23.60
C GLY A 81 11.30 1.28 24.11
N ARG A 82 10.15 1.67 23.59
CA ARG A 82 8.83 1.13 23.98
C ARG A 82 8.54 -0.25 23.40
N VAL A 83 9.10 -0.55 22.23
CA VAL A 83 8.91 -1.82 21.52
C VAL A 83 10.26 -2.37 21.14
N SER A 84 10.45 -3.69 21.27
CA SER A 84 11.66 -4.35 20.81
C SER A 84 11.73 -4.40 19.28
N ALA A 85 12.94 -4.47 18.72
CA ALA A 85 13.12 -4.63 17.27
C ALA A 85 12.43 -5.89 16.73
N ARG A 86 12.38 -6.96 17.52
CA ARG A 86 11.70 -8.22 17.17
C ARG A 86 10.20 -8.02 17.05
N ASP A 87 9.59 -7.42 18.07
CA ASP A 87 8.13 -7.22 18.10
C ASP A 87 7.71 -6.20 17.03
N ALA A 88 8.54 -5.19 16.79
CA ALA A 88 8.34 -4.22 15.72
C ALA A 88 8.33 -4.88 14.34
N ARG A 89 9.27 -5.81 14.09
CA ARG A 89 9.32 -6.58 12.83
C ARG A 89 8.00 -7.33 12.60
N GLU A 90 7.57 -8.07 13.59
CA GLU A 90 6.32 -8.85 13.51
C GLU A 90 5.12 -7.94 13.26
N ARG A 91 5.00 -6.86 14.03
CA ARG A 91 3.89 -5.90 13.91
C ARG A 91 3.85 -5.23 12.55
N VAL A 92 4.97 -4.72 12.05
CA VAL A 92 5.04 -4.06 10.73
C VAL A 92 4.69 -5.02 9.60
N ILE A 93 5.16 -6.27 9.66
CA ILE A 93 4.84 -7.30 8.66
C ILE A 93 3.33 -7.60 8.67
N ILE A 94 2.72 -7.79 9.85
CA ILE A 94 1.29 -8.04 9.98
C ILE A 94 0.47 -6.86 9.44
N GLU A 95 0.79 -5.64 9.85
CA GLU A 95 0.09 -4.43 9.41
C GLU A 95 0.18 -4.25 7.89
N THR A 96 1.35 -4.51 7.30
CA THR A 96 1.57 -4.42 5.85
C THR A 96 0.79 -5.49 5.09
N ARG A 97 0.73 -6.72 5.58
CA ARG A 97 -0.10 -7.80 5.00
C ARG A 97 -1.59 -7.45 5.05
N GLN A 98 -2.06 -6.90 6.16
CA GLN A 98 -3.45 -6.46 6.30
C GLN A 98 -3.77 -5.30 5.35
N TYR A 99 -2.83 -4.37 5.18
CA TYR A 99 -2.97 -3.28 4.21
C TYR A 99 -3.09 -3.80 2.78
N ALA A 100 -2.20 -4.71 2.39
CA ALA A 100 -2.23 -5.34 1.07
C ALA A 100 -3.54 -6.09 0.82
N LYS A 101 -4.06 -6.82 1.82
CA LYS A 101 -5.35 -7.51 1.72
C LYS A 101 -6.52 -6.54 1.54
N ARG A 102 -6.50 -5.38 2.22
CA ARG A 102 -7.52 -4.34 2.02
C ARG A 102 -7.45 -3.76 0.61
N GLN A 103 -6.25 -3.51 0.07
CA GLN A 103 -6.08 -3.07 -1.32
C GLN A 103 -6.63 -4.09 -2.31
N GLU A 104 -6.30 -5.37 -2.14
CA GLU A 104 -6.80 -6.46 -2.97
C GLU A 104 -8.34 -6.52 -2.98
N THR A 105 -8.96 -6.43 -1.79
CA THR A 105 -10.41 -6.41 -1.66
C THR A 105 -11.02 -5.20 -2.34
N TRP A 106 -10.41 -4.03 -2.19
CA TRP A 106 -10.87 -2.80 -2.83
C TRP A 106 -10.78 -2.89 -4.35
N PHE A 107 -9.65 -3.32 -4.89
CA PHE A 107 -9.49 -3.48 -6.33
C PHE A 107 -10.45 -4.50 -6.93
N ARG A 108 -10.75 -5.59 -6.24
CA ARG A 108 -11.76 -6.57 -6.69
C ARG A 108 -13.18 -6.00 -6.73
N SER A 109 -13.48 -4.97 -5.94
CA SER A 109 -14.79 -4.31 -5.97
C SER A 109 -14.97 -3.37 -7.15
N LEU A 110 -13.91 -3.04 -7.89
CA LEU A 110 -13.95 -2.18 -9.05
C LEU A 110 -14.16 -3.03 -10.31
N SER A 111 -15.37 -2.96 -10.88
CA SER A 111 -15.76 -3.72 -12.09
C SER A 111 -14.91 -3.41 -13.31
N GLU A 112 -14.29 -2.25 -13.34
CA GLU A 112 -13.48 -1.74 -14.46
C GLU A 112 -12.01 -2.21 -14.40
N CYS A 113 -11.62 -2.88 -13.30
CA CYS A 113 -10.25 -3.37 -13.11
C CYS A 113 -10.05 -4.73 -13.76
N ARG A 114 -8.96 -4.86 -14.52
CA ARG A 114 -8.44 -6.16 -14.96
C ARG A 114 -7.24 -6.55 -14.15
N THR A 115 -7.20 -7.78 -13.67
CA THR A 115 -6.07 -8.29 -12.90
C THR A 115 -5.04 -8.94 -13.82
N VAL A 116 -3.81 -8.47 -13.72
CA VAL A 116 -2.63 -9.08 -14.35
C VAL A 116 -1.90 -9.89 -13.29
N ASN A 117 -1.98 -11.21 -13.39
CA ASN A 117 -1.28 -12.09 -12.46
C ASN A 117 0.17 -12.27 -12.91
N LEU A 118 1.10 -11.88 -12.07
CA LEU A 118 2.53 -11.99 -12.35
C LEU A 118 3.10 -13.38 -12.06
N ASN A 119 2.32 -14.31 -11.50
CA ASN A 119 2.78 -15.64 -11.10
C ASN A 119 4.08 -15.61 -10.26
N GLY A 120 4.24 -14.55 -9.49
CA GLY A 120 5.42 -14.30 -8.66
C GLY A 120 6.65 -13.78 -9.39
N THR A 121 6.57 -13.46 -10.69
CA THR A 121 7.70 -12.82 -11.36
C THR A 121 7.96 -11.42 -10.83
N VAL A 122 9.23 -11.03 -10.81
CA VAL A 122 9.68 -9.67 -10.44
C VAL A 122 10.49 -9.04 -11.59
N ASP A 123 10.61 -9.73 -12.72
CA ASP A 123 11.29 -9.21 -13.90
C ASP A 123 10.46 -8.10 -14.55
N PRO A 124 10.95 -6.85 -14.60
CA PRO A 124 10.21 -5.73 -15.17
C PRO A 124 9.82 -5.94 -16.65
N ARG A 125 10.62 -6.68 -17.41
CA ARG A 125 10.34 -6.96 -18.83
C ARG A 125 9.15 -7.91 -18.96
N GLN A 126 9.11 -8.96 -18.15
CA GLN A 126 7.97 -9.88 -18.13
C GLN A 126 6.70 -9.21 -17.63
N ILE A 127 6.81 -8.32 -16.65
CA ILE A 127 5.69 -7.50 -16.17
C ILE A 127 5.17 -6.61 -17.30
N ALA A 128 6.06 -5.91 -18.02
CA ALA A 128 5.68 -5.06 -19.14
C ALA A 128 4.99 -5.86 -20.26
N ILE A 129 5.48 -7.04 -20.59
CA ILE A 129 4.86 -7.94 -21.58
C ILE A 129 3.48 -8.38 -21.12
N ALA A 130 3.31 -8.75 -19.85
CA ALA A 130 2.01 -9.16 -19.30
C ALA A 130 1.00 -8.01 -19.36
N ILE A 131 1.41 -6.79 -19.00
CA ILE A 131 0.58 -5.58 -19.09
C ILE A 131 0.20 -5.29 -20.55
N SER A 132 1.15 -5.35 -21.47
CA SER A 132 0.91 -5.08 -22.90
C SER A 132 -0.06 -6.08 -23.55
N ARG A 133 -0.08 -7.33 -23.11
CA ARG A 133 -1.03 -8.35 -23.60
C ARG A 133 -2.46 -8.09 -23.13
N GLU A 134 -2.62 -7.52 -21.98
CA GLU A 134 -3.94 -7.16 -21.41
C GLU A 134 -4.43 -5.79 -21.88
N ALA A 135 -3.56 -4.95 -22.42
CA ALA A 135 -3.92 -3.72 -23.11
C ALA A 135 -4.19 -4.07 -24.59
N PRO A 136 -5.47 -4.17 -25.04
CA PRO A 136 -5.73 -4.35 -26.47
C PRO A 136 -5.16 -3.14 -27.21
N GLY A 137 -4.44 -3.42 -28.27
CA GLY A 137 -4.02 -2.40 -29.22
C GLY A 137 -5.21 -1.55 -29.69
N GLU A 138 -4.93 -0.31 -30.04
CA GLU A 138 -5.84 0.59 -30.73
C GLU A 138 -6.38 -0.06 -32.00
#